data_f1c581eb54a93979bfbf430e4dc9dc81
#
_entry.id   f1c581eb54a93979bfbf430e4dc9dc81
#
_cell.length_a   1.000
_cell.length_b   1.000
_cell.length_c   1.000
_cell.angle_alpha   90.00
_cell.angle_beta   90.00
_cell.angle_gamma   90.00
#
_symmetry.space_group_name_H-M   'P 1'
#
loop_
_entity.id
_entity.type
_entity.pdbx_description
1 polymer ?
#
loop_
_entity_poly.entity_id
_entity_poly.type
_entity_poly.pdbx_seq_one_letter_code
_entity_poly.pdbx_strand_id
1 'polypeptide(L)'
;MKRIVTTMLCGFYLSCAAAQHVSGQYITDGHWDLKKNVNWVNLLRLNLSITLGKGSVEAATIHVAQTDHSVIGDWQGFCNIDAENTLAAIAVLGYMHQWDNAHLFAGVRNVNEDFFTSDVTALFINSSCGIFPTIAASYPIANYPLSGLTLYFDVTKGEWTFRNSLYNGVGYKGWKRHDNPFLVRPKRDGMFNISQLEYAHRGARYFAGVAIHSRQFPVDSDSENSSPDASCDVSKNHDDDAPARHTSCAW
;
A
#
# COMPACT_ATOMS: atom_id res chain seq x y z
N MET A 1 -39.34 1.34 3.02
CA MET A 1 -38.73 2.22 2.01
C MET A 1 -38.59 3.67 2.48
N LYS A 2 -39.62 4.36 3.02
CA LYS A 2 -39.50 5.76 3.48
C LYS A 2 -38.42 6.01 4.56
N ARG A 3 -38.18 5.09 5.50
CA ARG A 3 -37.16 5.24 6.57
C ARG A 3 -35.71 5.15 6.06
N ILE A 4 -35.45 4.33 5.03
CA ILE A 4 -34.10 4.19 4.43
C ILE A 4 -33.72 5.46 3.66
N VAL A 5 -34.68 6.06 2.95
CA VAL A 5 -34.48 7.31 2.22
C VAL A 5 -34.20 8.49 3.18
N THR A 6 -34.88 8.54 4.32
CA THR A 6 -34.68 9.57 5.34
C THR A 6 -33.29 9.44 6.00
N THR A 7 -32.82 8.23 6.26
CA THR A 7 -31.49 7.99 6.84
C THR A 7 -30.37 8.33 5.85
N MET A 8 -30.54 8.02 4.56
CA MET A 8 -29.60 8.46 3.51
C MET A 8 -29.56 9.97 3.33
N LEU A 9 -30.72 10.65 3.37
CA LEU A 9 -30.78 12.12 3.28
C LEU A 9 -30.15 12.80 4.51
N CYS A 10 -30.36 12.29 5.73
CA CYS A 10 -29.68 12.79 6.92
C CYS A 10 -28.16 12.57 6.86
N GLY A 11 -27.70 11.43 6.33
CA GLY A 11 -26.27 11.19 6.08
C GLY A 11 -25.65 12.18 5.11
N PHE A 12 -26.40 12.59 4.09
CA PHE A 12 -25.95 13.60 3.10
C PHE A 12 -25.90 15.01 3.69
N TYR A 13 -26.82 15.36 4.58
CA TYR A 13 -26.82 16.68 5.24
C TYR A 13 -25.73 16.83 6.31
N LEU A 14 -25.34 15.75 7.00
CA LEU A 14 -24.19 15.80 7.92
C LEU A 14 -22.85 15.97 7.18
N SER A 15 -22.75 15.50 5.94
CA SER A 15 -21.53 15.66 5.14
C SER A 15 -21.31 17.10 4.64
N CYS A 16 -22.35 17.94 4.61
CA CYS A 16 -22.21 19.35 4.20
C CYS A 16 -21.62 20.27 5.29
N ALA A 17 -21.54 19.83 6.54
CA ALA A 17 -21.03 20.63 7.66
C ALA A 17 -19.55 20.37 8.00
N ALA A 18 -18.94 19.29 7.47
CA ALA A 18 -17.55 18.95 7.68
C ALA A 18 -16.67 19.53 6.56
N ALA A 19 -15.49 20.03 6.88
CA ALA A 19 -14.52 20.46 5.88
C ALA A 19 -14.11 19.23 5.04
N GLN A 20 -14.32 19.31 3.74
CA GLN A 20 -14.04 18.23 2.80
C GLN A 20 -12.90 18.65 1.88
N HIS A 21 -11.94 17.78 1.69
CA HIS A 21 -10.88 17.96 0.72
C HIS A 21 -10.91 16.79 -0.27
N VAL A 22 -11.11 17.11 -1.54
CA VAL A 22 -11.08 16.16 -2.65
C VAL A 22 -9.86 16.49 -3.52
N SER A 23 -9.04 15.53 -3.83
CA SER A 23 -7.92 15.68 -4.74
C SER A 23 -7.77 14.47 -5.65
N GLY A 24 -7.11 14.67 -6.78
CA GLY A 24 -6.81 13.61 -7.74
C GLY A 24 -5.40 13.75 -8.27
N GLN A 25 -4.78 12.61 -8.55
CA GLN A 25 -3.49 12.53 -9.22
C GLN A 25 -3.63 11.60 -10.41
N TYR A 26 -3.17 12.06 -11.56
CA TYR A 26 -3.07 11.24 -12.76
C TYR A 26 -1.61 11.18 -13.18
N ILE A 27 -1.11 9.96 -13.34
CA ILE A 27 0.25 9.67 -13.79
C ILE A 27 0.13 8.80 -15.02
N THR A 28 0.93 9.09 -16.04
CA THR A 28 1.02 8.28 -17.24
C THR A 28 2.48 8.09 -17.62
N ASP A 29 2.81 6.90 -18.09
CA ASP A 29 4.15 6.54 -18.53
C ASP A 29 4.11 5.66 -19.78
N GLY A 30 5.10 5.81 -20.65
CA GLY A 30 5.23 5.03 -21.87
C GLY A 30 6.54 4.23 -21.86
N HIS A 31 6.44 2.91 -21.94
CA HIS A 31 7.57 2.00 -22.01
C HIS A 31 7.75 1.47 -23.42
N TRP A 32 8.97 1.45 -23.90
CA TRP A 32 9.33 0.90 -25.21
C TRP A 32 10.59 0.05 -25.09
N ASP A 33 10.51 -1.19 -25.56
CA ASP A 33 11.64 -2.14 -25.54
C ASP A 33 12.68 -1.90 -26.64
N LEU A 34 12.58 -0.76 -27.36
CA LEU A 34 13.39 -0.37 -28.51
C LEU A 34 13.28 -1.33 -29.71
N LYS A 35 12.29 -2.23 -29.70
CA LYS A 35 12.02 -3.17 -30.79
C LYS A 35 10.60 -3.00 -31.32
N LYS A 36 9.63 -3.70 -30.72
CA LYS A 36 8.24 -3.73 -31.21
C LYS A 36 7.21 -3.46 -30.12
N ASN A 37 7.56 -3.70 -28.85
CA ASN A 37 6.58 -3.69 -27.78
C ASN A 37 6.56 -2.33 -27.11
N VAL A 38 5.37 -1.83 -26.92
CA VAL A 38 5.11 -0.57 -26.21
C VAL A 38 4.05 -0.83 -25.15
N ASN A 39 4.32 -0.43 -23.93
CA ASN A 39 3.33 -0.36 -22.87
C ASN A 39 3.01 1.09 -22.55
N TRP A 40 1.75 1.42 -22.46
CA TRP A 40 1.26 2.70 -22.00
C TRP A 40 0.52 2.50 -20.68
N VAL A 41 1.13 2.95 -19.60
CA VAL A 41 0.61 2.78 -18.24
C VAL A 41 -0.06 4.05 -17.78
N ASN A 42 -1.23 3.92 -17.18
CA ASN A 42 -2.01 5.03 -16.63
C ASN A 42 -2.44 4.69 -15.20
N LEU A 43 -2.19 5.60 -14.28
CA LEU A 43 -2.64 5.56 -12.90
C LEU A 43 -3.48 6.79 -12.60
N LEU A 44 -4.72 6.58 -12.16
CA LEU A 44 -5.55 7.62 -11.55
C LEU A 44 -5.73 7.31 -10.07
N ARG A 45 -5.37 8.23 -9.22
CA ARG A 45 -5.66 8.18 -7.78
C ARG A 45 -6.64 9.29 -7.42
N LEU A 46 -7.70 8.94 -6.72
CA LEU A 46 -8.68 9.88 -6.17
C LEU A 46 -8.64 9.81 -4.64
N ASN A 47 -8.55 10.96 -3.99
CA ASN A 47 -8.51 11.07 -2.54
C ASN A 47 -9.67 11.92 -2.03
N LEU A 48 -10.21 11.52 -0.89
CA LEU A 48 -11.21 12.24 -0.12
C LEU A 48 -10.77 12.27 1.34
N SER A 49 -10.78 13.44 1.95
CA SER A 49 -10.60 13.63 3.39
C SER A 49 -11.74 14.47 3.94
N ILE A 50 -12.34 14.01 5.04
CA ILE A 50 -13.43 14.68 5.74
C ILE A 50 -12.99 14.91 7.17
N THR A 51 -12.79 16.16 7.56
CA THR A 51 -12.37 16.53 8.91
C THR A 51 -13.50 16.31 9.92
N LEU A 52 -13.21 15.60 11.00
CA LEU A 52 -14.12 15.30 12.10
C LEU A 52 -13.45 15.63 13.45
N GLY A 53 -13.66 16.84 13.95
CA GLY A 53 -13.05 17.31 15.20
C GLY A 53 -11.52 17.29 15.15
N LYS A 54 -10.88 16.46 16.00
CA LYS A 54 -9.42 16.29 16.05
C LYS A 54 -8.91 15.19 15.11
N GLY A 55 -9.67 14.78 14.11
CA GLY A 55 -9.25 13.77 13.17
C GLY A 55 -9.94 13.92 11.83
N SER A 56 -9.74 12.96 10.95
CA SER A 56 -10.32 12.89 9.62
C SER A 56 -10.71 11.47 9.23
N VAL A 57 -11.77 11.35 8.46
CA VAL A 57 -12.03 10.14 7.67
C VAL A 57 -11.33 10.31 6.34
N GLU A 58 -10.50 9.34 6.00
CA GLU A 58 -9.72 9.31 4.78
C GLU A 58 -10.17 8.18 3.87
N ALA A 59 -10.31 8.48 2.59
CA ALA A 59 -10.58 7.49 1.55
C ALA A 59 -9.74 7.79 0.31
N ALA A 60 -9.17 6.76 -0.29
CA ALA A 60 -8.50 6.88 -1.58
C ALA A 60 -8.73 5.62 -2.42
N THR A 61 -8.88 5.84 -3.73
CA THR A 61 -8.99 4.77 -4.72
C THR A 61 -7.87 4.87 -5.75
N ILE A 62 -7.49 3.71 -6.28
CA ILE A 62 -6.50 3.56 -7.35
C ILE A 62 -7.19 2.92 -8.54
N HIS A 63 -6.94 3.46 -9.72
CA HIS A 63 -7.40 2.94 -11.00
C HIS A 63 -6.17 2.79 -11.91
N VAL A 64 -5.94 1.59 -12.44
CA VAL A 64 -4.81 1.28 -13.32
C VAL A 64 -5.33 0.77 -14.65
N ALA A 65 -4.80 1.33 -15.72
CA ALA A 65 -5.05 0.87 -17.07
C ALA A 65 -3.76 0.89 -17.88
N GLN A 66 -3.43 -0.24 -18.51
CA GLN A 66 -2.25 -0.35 -19.35
C GLN A 66 -2.52 -1.22 -20.58
N THR A 67 -1.70 -1.04 -21.60
CA THR A 67 -1.87 -1.70 -22.90
C THR A 67 -1.19 -3.06 -22.95
N ASP A 68 -0.07 -3.23 -22.27
CA ASP A 68 0.69 -4.48 -22.21
C ASP A 68 1.43 -4.57 -20.88
N HIS A 69 1.73 -5.77 -20.41
CA HIS A 69 2.46 -5.97 -19.16
C HIS A 69 3.93 -6.23 -19.44
N SER A 70 4.80 -5.70 -18.59
CA SER A 70 6.20 -6.13 -18.50
C SER A 70 6.96 -6.09 -19.83
N VAL A 71 6.77 -5.01 -20.60
CA VAL A 71 7.50 -4.80 -21.85
C VAL A 71 9.01 -4.69 -21.60
N ILE A 72 9.41 -4.14 -20.47
CA ILE A 72 10.81 -4.02 -20.05
C ILE A 72 11.01 -4.92 -18.84
N GLY A 73 11.77 -6.00 -19.03
CA GLY A 73 12.20 -6.88 -17.94
C GLY A 73 13.36 -6.26 -17.18
N ASP A 74 13.24 -6.20 -15.86
CA ASP A 74 14.34 -5.86 -14.95
C ASP A 74 14.19 -6.60 -13.61
N TRP A 75 15.19 -6.46 -12.75
CA TRP A 75 15.20 -7.18 -11.46
C TRP A 75 14.34 -6.54 -10.37
N GLN A 76 13.89 -5.30 -10.56
CA GLN A 76 13.22 -4.51 -9.52
C GLN A 76 11.84 -4.01 -9.92
N GLY A 77 11.44 -4.24 -11.17
CA GLY A 77 10.31 -3.56 -11.79
C GLY A 77 10.69 -2.17 -12.29
N PHE A 78 10.58 -1.94 -13.59
CA PHE A 78 11.01 -0.70 -14.24
C PHE A 78 10.16 0.50 -13.78
N CYS A 79 8.88 0.29 -13.60
CA CYS A 79 7.91 1.33 -13.28
C CYS A 79 7.09 0.97 -12.03
N ASN A 80 7.07 1.85 -11.05
CA ASN A 80 6.35 1.64 -9.78
C ASN A 80 4.83 1.83 -9.88
N ILE A 81 4.31 2.30 -11.01
CA ILE A 81 2.87 2.37 -11.30
C ILE A 81 2.37 1.23 -12.18
N ASP A 82 3.28 0.39 -12.70
CA ASP A 82 2.92 -0.80 -13.47
C ASP A 82 2.27 -1.84 -12.54
N ALA A 83 1.04 -2.19 -12.86
CA ALA A 83 0.25 -3.17 -12.13
C ALA A 83 -0.87 -3.68 -13.04
N GLU A 84 -1.40 -4.86 -12.75
CA GLU A 84 -2.56 -5.39 -13.47
C GLU A 84 -3.70 -4.37 -13.63
N ASN A 85 -4.36 -4.40 -14.78
CA ASN A 85 -5.52 -3.55 -15.06
C ASN A 85 -6.55 -3.68 -13.94
N THR A 86 -6.81 -2.58 -13.26
CA THR A 86 -7.66 -2.52 -12.08
C THR A 86 -8.63 -1.36 -12.23
N LEU A 87 -9.93 -1.68 -12.35
CA LEU A 87 -10.95 -0.64 -12.48
C LEU A 87 -11.01 0.24 -11.23
N ALA A 88 -10.96 -0.35 -10.06
CA ALA A 88 -10.88 0.37 -8.79
C ALA A 88 -10.35 -0.56 -7.69
N ALA A 89 -9.32 -0.10 -6.97
CA ALA A 89 -8.86 -0.70 -5.71
C ALA A 89 -8.93 0.33 -4.59
N ILE A 90 -9.21 -0.11 -3.37
CA ILE A 90 -9.13 0.75 -2.19
C ILE A 90 -7.67 0.91 -1.81
N ALA A 91 -7.13 2.14 -1.87
CA ALA A 91 -5.79 2.44 -1.37
C ALA A 91 -5.83 2.82 0.11
N VAL A 92 -6.80 3.65 0.50
CA VAL A 92 -7.00 4.09 1.88
C VAL A 92 -8.50 4.09 2.17
N LEU A 93 -8.89 3.61 3.35
CA LEU A 93 -10.23 3.82 3.90
C LEU A 93 -10.17 3.65 5.41
N GLY A 94 -10.26 4.73 6.17
CA GLY A 94 -10.17 4.67 7.61
C GLY A 94 -10.31 6.01 8.30
N TYR A 95 -9.99 6.03 9.58
CA TYR A 95 -10.02 7.21 10.42
C TYR A 95 -8.62 7.50 10.96
N MET A 96 -8.17 8.75 10.76
CA MET A 96 -6.95 9.32 11.33
C MET A 96 -7.31 10.23 12.50
N HIS A 97 -6.82 9.93 13.69
CA HIS A 97 -6.87 10.84 14.83
C HIS A 97 -5.56 11.60 14.96
N GLN A 98 -5.65 12.90 15.25
CA GLN A 98 -4.50 13.79 15.33
C GLN A 98 -4.39 14.40 16.73
N TRP A 99 -3.22 14.31 17.32
CA TRP A 99 -2.76 15.09 18.46
C TRP A 99 -1.69 16.07 18.00
N ASP A 100 -1.22 16.94 18.87
CA ASP A 100 -0.25 17.98 18.51
C ASP A 100 1.04 17.43 17.89
N ASN A 101 1.47 16.23 18.32
CA ASN A 101 2.73 15.62 17.91
C ASN A 101 2.62 14.13 17.56
N ALA A 102 1.42 13.59 17.47
CA ALA A 102 1.19 12.18 17.20
C ALA A 102 -0.06 11.97 16.34
N HIS A 103 -0.04 10.91 15.53
CA HIS A 103 -1.18 10.48 14.73
C HIS A 103 -1.47 9.01 14.98
N LEU A 104 -2.73 8.63 14.89
CA LEU A 104 -3.19 7.25 14.93
C LEU A 104 -4.19 7.03 13.81
N PHE A 105 -3.91 6.08 12.94
CA PHE A 105 -4.81 5.65 11.88
C PHE A 105 -5.29 4.22 12.12
N ALA A 106 -6.59 4.00 11.91
CA ALA A 106 -7.19 2.69 11.91
C ALA A 106 -8.07 2.50 10.67
N GLY A 107 -7.80 1.47 9.88
CA GLY A 107 -8.52 1.22 8.64
C GLY A 107 -7.72 0.40 7.65
N VAL A 108 -8.05 0.55 6.38
CA VAL A 108 -7.35 -0.05 5.24
C VAL A 108 -6.34 0.94 4.67
N ARG A 109 -5.11 0.48 4.45
CA ARG A 109 -4.02 1.31 3.91
C ARG A 109 -2.95 0.43 3.27
N ASN A 110 -2.15 0.97 2.36
CA ASN A 110 -0.93 0.30 1.92
C ASN A 110 0.31 0.86 2.63
N VAL A 111 1.39 0.09 2.63
CA VAL A 111 2.65 0.43 3.31
C VAL A 111 3.29 1.70 2.74
N ASN A 112 3.11 1.95 1.44
CA ASN A 112 3.69 3.09 0.74
C ASN A 112 3.09 4.44 1.15
N GLU A 113 1.98 4.46 1.87
CA GLU A 113 1.38 5.70 2.36
C GLU A 113 2.27 6.37 3.44
N ASP A 114 2.97 5.56 4.25
CA ASP A 114 3.63 6.02 5.47
C ASP A 114 5.13 5.76 5.49
N PHE A 115 5.61 4.75 4.75
CA PHE A 115 6.97 4.29 4.75
C PHE A 115 7.63 4.44 3.38
N PHE A 116 8.95 4.63 3.35
CA PHE A 116 9.75 4.76 2.12
C PHE A 116 9.37 5.96 1.26
N THR A 117 8.72 6.96 1.83
CA THR A 117 8.25 8.16 1.13
C THR A 117 9.19 9.33 1.38
N SER A 118 9.46 10.12 0.35
CA SER A 118 10.06 11.45 0.46
C SER A 118 9.56 12.34 -0.68
N ASP A 119 9.57 13.63 -0.49
CA ASP A 119 9.15 14.60 -1.52
C ASP A 119 9.98 14.47 -2.81
N VAL A 120 11.25 14.03 -2.68
CA VAL A 120 12.14 13.83 -3.82
C VAL A 120 11.82 12.52 -4.54
N THR A 121 11.70 11.41 -3.80
CA THR A 121 11.43 10.11 -4.42
C THR A 121 10.03 10.01 -5.03
N ALA A 122 9.07 10.77 -4.52
CA ALA A 122 7.72 10.86 -5.08
C ALA A 122 7.66 11.51 -6.48
N LEU A 123 8.74 12.16 -6.93
CA LEU A 123 8.85 12.72 -8.29
C LEU A 123 9.25 11.66 -9.33
N PHE A 124 9.65 10.47 -8.91
CA PHE A 124 10.14 9.42 -9.80
C PHE A 124 9.17 8.24 -9.81
N ILE A 125 8.99 7.64 -10.97
CA ILE A 125 8.15 6.46 -11.18
C ILE A 125 8.95 5.15 -11.24
N ASN A 126 10.26 5.20 -11.06
CA ASN A 126 11.07 3.99 -10.98
C ASN A 126 10.81 3.24 -9.66
N SER A 127 10.69 1.93 -9.74
CA SER A 127 10.37 1.07 -8.58
C SER A 127 11.38 1.16 -7.43
N SER A 128 12.63 1.52 -7.72
CA SER A 128 13.65 1.77 -6.68
C SER A 128 13.36 3.00 -5.81
N CYS A 129 12.42 3.86 -6.22
CA CYS A 129 12.00 5.04 -5.47
C CYS A 129 10.80 4.79 -4.52
N GLY A 130 10.35 3.54 -4.41
CA GLY A 130 9.27 3.11 -3.51
C GLY A 130 9.78 2.22 -2.36
N ILE A 131 8.96 1.24 -2.01
CA ILE A 131 9.32 0.22 -1.00
C ILE A 131 10.56 -0.56 -1.45
N PHE A 132 11.42 -0.91 -0.50
CA PHE A 132 12.62 -1.68 -0.82
C PHE A 132 12.26 -3.02 -1.47
N PRO A 133 12.89 -3.37 -2.61
CA PRO A 133 12.61 -4.60 -3.34
C PRO A 133 12.72 -5.85 -2.47
N THR A 134 13.68 -5.88 -1.55
CA THR A 134 13.87 -6.99 -0.60
C THR A 134 12.66 -7.23 0.30
N ILE A 135 11.91 -6.20 0.65
CA ILE A 135 10.68 -6.34 1.43
C ILE A 135 9.53 -6.72 0.51
N ALA A 136 9.35 -6.00 -0.60
CA ALA A 136 8.26 -6.22 -1.53
C ALA A 136 8.30 -7.61 -2.20
N ALA A 137 9.49 -8.10 -2.52
CA ALA A 137 9.67 -9.42 -3.14
C ALA A 137 9.64 -10.58 -2.13
N SER A 138 9.90 -10.30 -0.84
CA SER A 138 9.97 -11.36 0.18
C SER A 138 8.65 -11.62 0.88
N TYR A 139 7.67 -10.71 0.78
CA TYR A 139 6.41 -10.80 1.52
C TYR A 139 5.21 -10.36 0.69
N PRO A 140 4.08 -11.06 0.75
CA PRO A 140 2.83 -10.69 0.08
C PRO A 140 2.08 -9.57 0.82
N ILE A 141 2.79 -8.55 1.25
CA ILE A 141 2.27 -7.47 2.10
C ILE A 141 1.34 -6.51 1.34
N ALA A 142 0.71 -5.62 2.09
CA ALA A 142 -0.13 -4.54 1.57
C ALA A 142 0.72 -3.46 0.88
N ASN A 143 1.36 -3.82 -0.23
CA ASN A 143 2.12 -2.94 -1.12
C ASN A 143 1.29 -2.60 -2.35
N TYR A 144 1.50 -1.40 -2.94
CA TYR A 144 0.80 -0.98 -4.18
C TYR A 144 0.77 -2.09 -5.24
N PRO A 145 -0.38 -2.37 -5.88
CA PRO A 145 -1.70 -1.75 -5.71
C PRO A 145 -2.55 -2.38 -4.61
N LEU A 146 -1.99 -3.27 -3.80
CA LEU A 146 -2.67 -3.98 -2.72
C LEU A 146 -2.78 -3.09 -1.48
N SER A 147 -3.80 -3.32 -0.68
CA SER A 147 -3.97 -2.70 0.64
C SER A 147 -4.40 -3.73 1.67
N GLY A 148 -4.33 -3.39 2.94
CA GLY A 148 -4.70 -4.28 4.03
C GLY A 148 -5.19 -3.52 5.24
N LEU A 149 -5.94 -4.23 6.09
CA LEU A 149 -6.35 -3.66 7.36
C LEU A 149 -5.12 -3.39 8.21
N THR A 150 -5.05 -2.18 8.77
CA THR A 150 -3.89 -1.71 9.52
C THR A 150 -4.27 -0.85 10.71
N LEU A 151 -3.39 -0.87 11.70
CA LEU A 151 -3.30 0.10 12.77
C LEU A 151 -1.92 0.77 12.67
N TYR A 152 -1.90 2.05 12.33
CA TYR A 152 -0.70 2.86 12.20
C TYR A 152 -0.65 3.93 13.28
N PHE A 153 0.53 4.22 13.79
CA PHE A 153 0.77 5.41 14.58
C PHE A 153 2.13 6.03 14.28
N ASP A 154 2.23 7.33 14.47
CA ASP A 154 3.49 8.05 14.53
C ASP A 154 3.52 9.03 15.69
N VAL A 155 4.74 9.37 16.11
CA VAL A 155 5.00 10.41 17.10
C VAL A 155 6.27 11.16 16.74
N THR A 156 6.19 12.50 16.78
CA THR A 156 7.31 13.40 16.49
C THR A 156 7.70 14.17 17.73
N LYS A 157 8.99 14.16 18.05
CA LYS A 157 9.56 14.96 19.14
C LYS A 157 10.86 15.63 18.69
N GLY A 158 10.80 16.94 18.49
CA GLY A 158 11.91 17.71 17.93
C GLY A 158 12.23 17.25 16.50
N GLU A 159 13.44 16.79 16.29
CA GLU A 159 13.93 16.32 14.99
C GLU A 159 13.71 14.82 14.75
N TRP A 160 13.12 14.12 15.72
CA TRP A 160 12.89 12.68 15.66
C TRP A 160 11.43 12.34 15.40
N THR A 161 11.20 11.42 14.50
CA THR A 161 9.88 10.82 14.25
C THR A 161 9.98 9.31 14.32
N PHE A 162 9.15 8.70 15.15
CA PHE A 162 8.96 7.26 15.16
C PHE A 162 7.63 6.90 14.51
N ARG A 163 7.64 5.91 13.62
CA ARG A 163 6.45 5.36 12.97
C ARG A 163 6.39 3.86 13.20
N ASN A 164 5.17 3.36 13.42
CA ASN A 164 4.93 1.93 13.48
C ASN A 164 3.58 1.61 12.82
N SER A 165 3.51 0.50 12.16
CA SER A 165 2.27 -0.01 11.62
C SER A 165 2.17 -1.53 11.75
N LEU A 166 0.97 -2.00 12.09
CA LEU A 166 0.62 -3.40 12.15
C LEU A 166 -0.45 -3.69 11.10
N TYR A 167 -0.15 -4.57 10.16
CA TYR A 167 -1.03 -4.97 9.06
C TYR A 167 -1.51 -6.41 9.22
N ASN A 168 -2.67 -6.73 8.65
CA ASN A 168 -2.90 -8.11 8.19
C ASN A 168 -1.76 -8.51 7.25
N GLY A 169 -1.20 -9.72 7.43
CA GLY A 169 0.08 -10.08 6.80
C GLY A 169 0.06 -10.21 5.29
N VAL A 170 -1.11 -10.17 4.65
CA VAL A 170 -1.29 -10.24 3.19
C VAL A 170 -2.10 -9.04 2.72
N GLY A 171 -1.68 -8.43 1.61
CA GLY A 171 -2.43 -7.36 0.93
C GLY A 171 -3.46 -7.91 -0.04
N TYR A 172 -4.53 -7.16 -0.26
CA TYR A 172 -5.62 -7.51 -1.15
C TYR A 172 -6.05 -6.29 -1.99
N LYS A 173 -6.55 -6.52 -3.22
CA LYS A 173 -7.08 -5.46 -4.09
C LYS A 173 -8.53 -5.68 -4.50
N GLY A 174 -9.08 -6.87 -4.23
CA GLY A 174 -10.38 -7.29 -4.70
C GLY A 174 -11.55 -6.73 -3.89
N TRP A 175 -12.75 -7.06 -4.37
CA TRP A 175 -14.03 -6.71 -3.74
C TRP A 175 -14.81 -7.95 -3.35
N LYS A 176 -14.22 -9.15 -3.53
CA LYS A 176 -14.88 -10.42 -3.24
C LYS A 176 -14.78 -10.78 -1.76
N ARG A 177 -15.66 -11.63 -1.30
CA ARG A 177 -15.69 -12.11 0.10
C ARG A 177 -14.33 -12.68 0.57
N HIS A 178 -13.58 -13.30 -0.32
CA HIS A 178 -12.31 -13.97 -0.01
C HIS A 178 -11.07 -13.18 -0.45
N ASP A 179 -11.28 -12.07 -1.13
CA ASP A 179 -10.26 -11.19 -1.65
C ASP A 179 -10.75 -9.74 -1.48
N ASN A 180 -10.47 -9.16 -0.33
CA ASN A 180 -10.75 -7.76 -0.03
C ASN A 180 -9.84 -7.28 1.11
N PRO A 181 -9.51 -5.98 1.16
CA PRO A 181 -8.53 -5.44 2.10
C PRO A 181 -9.00 -5.40 3.57
N PHE A 182 -10.26 -5.72 3.87
CA PHE A 182 -10.77 -5.76 5.24
C PHE A 182 -10.59 -7.12 5.91
N LEU A 183 -10.00 -8.10 5.22
CA LEU A 183 -9.79 -9.43 5.77
C LEU A 183 -8.79 -9.42 6.92
N VAL A 184 -9.13 -10.11 8.00
CA VAL A 184 -8.26 -10.37 9.15
C VAL A 184 -8.16 -11.88 9.34
N ARG A 185 -7.02 -12.45 8.97
CA ARG A 185 -6.78 -13.90 9.01
C ARG A 185 -5.42 -14.23 9.59
N PRO A 186 -5.15 -13.96 10.88
CA PRO A 186 -3.81 -14.11 11.46
C PRO A 186 -3.25 -15.54 11.33
N LYS A 187 -4.13 -16.54 11.39
CA LYS A 187 -3.71 -17.96 11.23
C LYS A 187 -3.33 -18.34 9.80
N ARG A 188 -3.92 -17.68 8.79
CA ARG A 188 -3.67 -17.94 7.37
C ARG A 188 -2.67 -16.97 6.79
N ASP A 189 -2.89 -15.68 7.00
CA ASP A 189 -2.16 -14.59 6.36
C ASP A 189 -0.99 -14.10 7.23
N GLY A 190 -0.98 -14.46 8.52
CA GLY A 190 -0.05 -13.89 9.48
C GLY A 190 -0.36 -12.44 9.83
N MET A 191 0.62 -11.80 10.42
CA MET A 191 0.64 -10.36 10.73
C MET A 191 1.95 -9.77 10.27
N PHE A 192 1.93 -8.57 9.74
CA PHE A 192 3.11 -7.84 9.30
C PHE A 192 3.27 -6.56 10.13
N ASN A 193 4.41 -6.41 10.76
CA ASN A 193 4.76 -5.20 11.52
C ASN A 193 5.94 -4.49 10.86
N ILE A 194 5.84 -3.18 10.74
CA ILE A 194 6.90 -2.32 10.22
C ILE A 194 7.10 -1.13 11.15
N SER A 195 8.35 -0.84 11.49
CA SER A 195 8.74 0.27 12.36
C SER A 195 9.86 1.06 11.71
N GLN A 196 9.82 2.37 11.82
CA GLN A 196 10.84 3.27 11.31
C GLN A 196 11.11 4.38 12.30
N LEU A 197 12.39 4.65 12.55
CA LEU A 197 12.88 5.82 13.24
C LEU A 197 13.53 6.77 12.23
N GLU A 198 13.13 8.01 12.25
CA GLU A 198 13.63 9.07 11.37
C GLU A 198 14.22 10.21 12.18
N TYR A 199 15.34 10.73 11.71
CA TYR A 199 15.97 11.96 12.20
C TYR A 199 16.05 12.97 11.06
N ALA A 200 15.42 14.14 11.21
CA ALA A 200 15.38 15.20 10.22
C ALA A 200 16.09 16.45 10.75
N HIS A 201 17.18 16.87 10.10
CA HIS A 201 17.95 18.05 10.50
C HIS A 201 18.48 18.78 9.27
N ARG A 202 18.28 20.11 9.23
CA ARG A 202 18.80 21.02 8.17
C ARG A 202 18.55 20.55 6.74
N GLY A 203 17.38 19.99 6.47
CA GLY A 203 17.00 19.50 5.14
C GLY A 203 17.52 18.09 4.80
N ALA A 204 18.33 17.48 5.66
CA ALA A 204 18.69 16.06 5.55
C ALA A 204 17.73 15.19 6.37
N ARG A 205 17.42 14.02 5.85
CA ARG A 205 16.60 12.99 6.52
C ARG A 205 17.37 11.68 6.56
N TYR A 206 17.49 11.11 7.74
CA TYR A 206 18.08 9.80 7.98
C TYR A 206 17.02 8.93 8.60
N PHE A 207 16.89 7.71 8.14
CA PHE A 207 15.95 6.78 8.73
C PHE A 207 16.53 5.37 8.78
N ALA A 208 16.09 4.62 9.78
CA ALA A 208 16.35 3.21 9.94
C ALA A 208 15.07 2.51 10.37
N GLY A 209 14.89 1.27 9.96
CA GLY A 209 13.67 0.57 10.28
C GLY A 209 13.84 -0.94 10.33
N VAL A 210 12.76 -1.60 10.75
CA VAL A 210 12.66 -3.05 10.81
C VAL A 210 11.27 -3.48 10.37
N ALA A 211 11.22 -4.54 9.56
CA ALA A 211 9.99 -5.21 9.16
C ALA A 211 10.03 -6.66 9.61
N ILE A 212 8.92 -7.12 10.18
CA ILE A 212 8.79 -8.48 10.69
C ILE A 212 7.45 -9.05 10.21
N HIS A 213 7.50 -10.24 9.63
CA HIS A 213 6.30 -11.00 9.28
C HIS A 213 6.18 -12.23 10.19
N SER A 214 4.99 -12.51 10.71
CA SER A 214 4.77 -13.63 11.64
C SER A 214 4.69 -14.99 10.94
N ARG A 215 4.60 -15.01 9.59
CA ARG A 215 4.66 -16.23 8.79
C ARG A 215 5.96 -16.33 8.03
N GLN A 216 6.28 -17.57 7.69
CA GLN A 216 7.39 -17.93 6.82
C GLN A 216 6.83 -18.15 5.42
N PHE A 217 7.56 -17.71 4.41
CA PHE A 217 7.22 -17.92 3.01
C PHE A 217 8.32 -18.74 2.35
N PRO A 218 7.97 -19.70 1.47
CA PRO A 218 8.98 -20.40 0.68
C PRO A 218 9.73 -19.38 -0.18
N VAL A 219 11.02 -19.54 -0.28
CA VAL A 219 11.83 -18.81 -1.27
C VAL A 219 11.77 -19.65 -2.54
N ASP A 220 11.11 -19.16 -3.58
CA ASP A 220 11.16 -19.80 -4.88
C ASP A 220 12.61 -19.81 -5.37
N SER A 221 13.21 -20.99 -5.38
CA SER A 221 14.57 -21.20 -5.90
C SER A 221 14.65 -21.08 -7.42
N ASP A 222 13.51 -20.98 -8.10
CA ASP A 222 13.40 -21.05 -9.56
C ASP A 222 13.08 -19.69 -10.21
N SER A 223 13.33 -18.57 -9.53
CA SER A 223 13.01 -17.22 -10.07
C SER A 223 13.95 -16.73 -11.19
N GLU A 224 14.71 -17.64 -11.84
CA GLU A 224 15.47 -17.26 -13.03
C GLU A 224 14.61 -16.98 -14.28
N ASN A 225 13.27 -17.24 -14.24
CA ASN A 225 12.40 -17.10 -15.42
C ASN A 225 10.96 -16.63 -15.16
N SER A 226 10.64 -16.06 -14.03
CA SER A 226 9.28 -15.54 -13.81
C SER A 226 9.22 -14.03 -13.90
N SER A 227 8.51 -13.55 -14.92
CA SER A 227 7.91 -12.22 -14.98
C SER A 227 7.22 -11.89 -13.66
N PRO A 228 7.14 -10.59 -13.26
CA PRO A 228 6.54 -10.16 -12.00
C PRO A 228 5.01 -10.29 -11.96
N ASP A 229 4.43 -11.27 -12.61
CA ASP A 229 3.03 -11.68 -12.44
C ASP A 229 2.85 -12.47 -11.15
N ALA A 230 3.33 -11.92 -10.05
CA ALA A 230 3.01 -12.44 -8.73
C ALA A 230 1.59 -12.02 -8.32
N SER A 231 0.60 -12.44 -9.07
CA SER A 231 -0.70 -12.75 -8.48
C SER A 231 -0.44 -13.96 -7.58
N CYS A 232 -0.22 -13.72 -6.29
CA CYS A 232 -0.18 -14.79 -5.29
C CYS A 232 -1.50 -15.54 -5.34
N ASP A 233 -1.58 -16.54 -6.19
CA ASP A 233 -2.63 -17.54 -6.16
C ASP A 233 -2.36 -18.44 -4.94
N VAL A 234 -2.82 -17.98 -3.78
CA VAL A 234 -2.70 -18.64 -2.47
C VAL A 234 -3.42 -20.00 -2.47
N SER A 235 -3.93 -20.46 -3.60
CA SER A 235 -4.72 -21.69 -3.72
C SER A 235 -3.89 -22.94 -4.09
N LYS A 236 -2.59 -22.83 -4.35
CA LYS A 236 -1.77 -24.00 -4.75
C LYS A 236 -0.87 -24.50 -3.61
N ASN A 237 -1.31 -25.62 -3.09
CA ASN A 237 -0.60 -26.73 -2.44
C ASN A 237 0.43 -26.40 -1.35
N HIS A 238 -0.02 -26.74 -0.19
CA HIS A 238 0.73 -27.01 1.02
C HIS A 238 1.64 -28.24 0.81
N ASP A 239 2.86 -28.05 0.32
CA ASP A 239 3.94 -29.01 0.50
C ASP A 239 4.72 -28.59 1.75
N ASP A 240 4.55 -29.40 2.81
CA ASP A 240 5.05 -29.14 4.17
C ASP A 240 6.58 -29.29 4.35
N ASP A 241 7.35 -29.54 3.28
CA ASP A 241 8.77 -29.93 3.37
C ASP A 241 9.79 -28.86 2.90
N ALA A 242 9.38 -27.63 2.57
CA ALA A 242 10.34 -26.58 2.23
C ALA A 242 10.94 -25.94 3.49
N PRO A 243 12.27 -25.68 3.53
CA PRO A 243 12.88 -25.07 4.72
C PRO A 243 12.34 -23.67 4.95
N ALA A 244 11.61 -23.54 6.02
CA ALA A 244 11.00 -22.29 6.43
C ALA A 244 12.08 -21.31 6.93
N ARG A 245 12.11 -20.07 6.43
CA ARG A 245 13.00 -19.02 6.92
C ARG A 245 12.23 -17.98 7.72
N HIS A 246 12.80 -17.60 8.86
CA HIS A 246 12.31 -16.42 9.59
C HIS A 246 12.60 -15.17 8.78
N THR A 247 11.61 -14.31 8.67
CA THR A 247 11.65 -13.18 7.77
C THR A 247 11.55 -11.87 8.55
N SER A 248 12.73 -11.35 8.91
CA SER A 248 12.89 -9.99 9.39
C SER A 248 13.85 -9.24 8.50
N CYS A 249 13.51 -8.01 8.14
CA CYS A 249 14.38 -7.10 7.40
C CYS A 249 14.62 -5.83 8.23
N ALA A 250 15.86 -5.31 8.22
CA ALA A 250 16.21 -4.01 8.76
C ALA A 250 16.79 -3.14 7.64
N TRP A 251 16.56 -1.81 7.71
CA TRP A 251 17.07 -0.80 6.77
C TRP A 251 17.52 0.47 7.47
#